data_589390c1ecb8234a913d51a170884450
#
_entry.id   589390c1ecb8234a913d51a170884450
#
_cell.length_a   1.000
_cell.length_b   1.000
_cell.length_c   1.000
_cell.angle_alpha   90.00
_cell.angle_beta   90.00
_cell.angle_gamma   90.00
#
_symmetry.space_group_name_H-M   'P 1'
#
loop_
_entity.id
_entity.type
_entity.pdbx_description
1 polymer ?
#
loop_
_entity_poly.entity_id
_entity_poly.type
_entity_poly.pdbx_seq_one_letter_code
_entity_poly.pdbx_strand_id
1 'polypeptide(L)'
;MTDQIDRSRKEAVRGEDAARVLESPAFQEAMQMLKDDIVKKWGDCPIRDVEGQKLLLQLHKLANKFEGLLTGMVETGKLAQLNLDALRDESAARKLFRRIV
;
A
#
# COMPACT_ATOMS: atom_id res chain seq x y z
N MET A 1 3.68 -5.21 25.13
CA MET A 1 2.27 -5.00 24.76
C MET A 1 2.00 -3.61 24.25
N THR A 2 2.42 -2.56 24.95
CA THR A 2 2.21 -1.17 24.54
C THR A 2 2.86 -0.86 23.18
N ASP A 3 4.07 -1.34 22.94
CA ASP A 3 4.79 -1.13 21.69
C ASP A 3 4.09 -1.79 20.50
N GLN A 4 3.50 -2.95 20.70
CA GLN A 4 2.76 -3.67 19.65
C GLN A 4 1.46 -2.93 19.29
N ILE A 5 0.76 -2.38 20.27
CA ILE A 5 -0.46 -1.59 20.06
C ILE A 5 -0.12 -0.30 19.30
N ASP A 6 0.92 0.40 19.73
CA ASP A 6 1.38 1.64 19.07
C ASP A 6 1.79 1.39 17.63
N ARG A 7 2.51 0.30 17.39
CA ARG A 7 2.90 -0.12 16.04
C ARG A 7 1.69 -0.41 15.17
N SER A 8 0.71 -1.16 15.69
CA SER A 8 -0.50 -1.48 14.96
C SER A 8 -1.32 -0.23 14.63
N ARG A 9 -1.39 0.73 15.54
CA ARG A 9 -2.07 2.01 15.29
C ARG A 9 -1.39 2.80 14.18
N LYS A 10 -0.06 2.88 14.17
CA LYS A 10 0.70 3.55 13.12
C LYS A 10 0.49 2.89 11.78
N GLU A 11 0.52 1.56 11.73
CA GLU A 11 0.28 0.80 10.52
C GLU A 11 -1.14 0.99 9.98
N ALA A 12 -2.13 1.02 10.87
CA ALA A 12 -3.53 1.25 10.49
C ALA A 12 -3.72 2.66 9.89
N VAL A 13 -3.16 3.70 10.51
CA VAL A 13 -3.24 5.08 10.01
C VAL A 13 -2.51 5.20 8.67
N ARG A 14 -1.33 4.62 8.57
CA ARG A 14 -0.55 4.62 7.31
C ARG A 14 -1.33 3.93 6.19
N GLY A 15 -2.01 2.83 6.50
CA GLY A 15 -2.83 2.12 5.54
C GLY A 15 -4.02 2.96 5.04
N GLU A 16 -4.67 3.70 5.93
CA GLU A 16 -5.75 4.62 5.56
C GLU A 16 -5.24 5.76 4.66
N ASP A 17 -4.08 6.33 4.98
CA ASP A 17 -3.45 7.37 4.17
C ASP A 17 -3.10 6.84 2.79
N ALA A 18 -2.53 5.64 2.70
CA ALA A 18 -2.19 5.00 1.44
C ALA A 18 -3.44 4.71 0.60
N ALA A 19 -4.54 4.28 1.23
CA ALA A 19 -5.80 4.06 0.54
C ALA A 19 -6.34 5.35 -0.06
N ARG A 20 -6.26 6.46 0.67
CA ARG A 20 -6.68 7.76 0.15
C ARG A 20 -5.86 8.19 -1.07
N VAL A 21 -4.56 7.94 -1.06
CA VAL A 21 -3.69 8.21 -2.22
C VAL A 21 -4.11 7.37 -3.42
N LEU A 22 -4.30 6.05 -3.22
CA LEU A 22 -4.71 5.14 -4.29
C LEU A 22 -6.08 5.48 -4.87
N GLU A 23 -6.99 6.00 -4.06
CA GLU A 23 -8.34 6.40 -4.48
C GLU A 23 -8.38 7.78 -5.12
N SER A 24 -7.31 8.57 -4.99
CA SER A 24 -7.24 9.92 -5.55
C SER A 24 -7.31 9.87 -7.08
N PRO A 25 -8.27 10.58 -7.72
CA PRO A 25 -8.33 10.63 -9.18
C PRO A 25 -7.06 11.18 -9.81
N ALA A 26 -6.45 12.19 -9.19
CA ALA A 26 -5.20 12.77 -9.68
C ALA A 26 -4.05 11.77 -9.65
N PHE A 27 -3.96 10.96 -8.60
CA PHE A 27 -2.94 9.92 -8.51
C PHE A 27 -3.16 8.84 -9.56
N GLN A 28 -4.39 8.36 -9.71
CA GLN A 28 -4.74 7.34 -10.69
C GLN A 28 -4.44 7.82 -12.12
N GLU A 29 -4.81 9.05 -12.44
CA GLU A 29 -4.54 9.65 -13.74
C GLU A 29 -3.04 9.80 -13.98
N ALA A 30 -2.29 10.32 -13.02
CA ALA A 30 -0.84 10.49 -13.14
C ALA A 30 -0.13 9.16 -13.35
N MET A 31 -0.52 8.11 -12.61
CA MET A 31 0.06 6.77 -12.77
C MET A 31 -0.27 6.17 -14.12
N GLN A 32 -1.48 6.37 -14.61
CA GLN A 32 -1.86 5.90 -15.95
C GLN A 32 -1.08 6.62 -17.04
N MET A 33 -0.93 7.94 -16.92
CA MET A 33 -0.13 8.73 -17.85
C MET A 33 1.32 8.28 -17.86
N LEU A 34 1.90 7.99 -16.70
CA LEU A 34 3.27 7.48 -16.58
C LEU A 34 3.43 6.14 -17.28
N LYS A 35 2.51 5.20 -17.03
CA LYS A 35 2.54 3.88 -17.66
C LYS A 35 2.37 3.96 -19.17
N ASP A 36 1.46 4.78 -19.63
CA ASP A 36 1.21 4.97 -21.07
C ASP A 36 2.43 5.58 -21.76
N ASP A 37 3.10 6.55 -21.11
CA ASP A 37 4.33 7.17 -21.63
C ASP A 37 5.48 6.15 -21.75
N ILE A 38 5.63 5.30 -20.74
CA ILE A 38 6.66 4.24 -20.76
C ILE A 38 6.40 3.28 -21.92
N VAL A 39 5.16 2.83 -22.10
CA VAL A 39 4.77 1.92 -23.17
C VAL A 39 5.03 2.55 -24.55
N LYS A 40 4.65 3.83 -24.69
CA LYS A 40 4.87 4.57 -25.94
C LYS A 40 6.34 4.68 -26.28
N LYS A 41 7.17 5.08 -25.31
CA LYS A 41 8.62 5.18 -25.49
C LYS A 41 9.25 3.83 -25.80
N TRP A 42 8.72 2.77 -25.19
CA TRP A 42 9.20 1.42 -25.46
C TRP A 42 8.89 1.00 -26.90
N GLY A 43 7.68 1.28 -27.38
CA GLY A 43 7.31 1.03 -28.77
C GLY A 43 8.15 1.80 -29.77
N ASP A 44 8.57 3.02 -29.41
CA ASP A 44 9.40 3.89 -30.27
C ASP A 44 10.90 3.59 -30.14
N CYS A 45 11.31 2.81 -29.14
CA CYS A 45 12.72 2.50 -28.90
C CYS A 45 13.23 1.49 -29.92
N PRO A 46 14.33 1.79 -30.66
CA PRO A 46 14.90 0.83 -31.61
C PRO A 46 15.32 -0.48 -30.92
N ILE A 47 15.08 -1.60 -31.57
CA ILE A 47 15.45 -2.93 -31.05
C ILE A 47 16.94 -3.01 -30.71
N ARG A 48 17.80 -2.35 -31.51
CA ARG A 48 19.24 -2.31 -31.31
C ARG A 48 19.71 -1.44 -30.16
N ASP A 49 18.83 -0.58 -29.63
CA ASP A 49 19.12 0.26 -28.46
C ASP A 49 18.87 -0.53 -27.17
N VAL A 50 19.80 -1.40 -26.84
CA VAL A 50 19.70 -2.29 -25.69
C VAL A 50 19.66 -1.50 -24.37
N GLU A 51 20.45 -0.44 -24.28
CA GLU A 51 20.48 0.41 -23.08
C GLU A 51 19.15 1.13 -22.85
N GLY A 52 18.57 1.69 -23.92
CA GLY A 52 17.27 2.33 -23.86
C GLY A 52 16.18 1.37 -23.45
N GLN A 53 16.18 0.15 -23.98
CA GLN A 53 15.20 -0.87 -23.62
C GLN A 53 15.33 -1.30 -22.16
N LYS A 54 16.54 -1.47 -21.65
CA LYS A 54 16.78 -1.79 -20.23
C LYS A 54 16.29 -0.69 -19.31
N LEU A 55 16.55 0.56 -19.67
CA LEU A 55 16.09 1.72 -18.88
C LEU A 55 14.57 1.76 -18.79
N LEU A 56 13.88 1.56 -19.92
CA LEU A 56 12.42 1.57 -19.97
C LEU A 56 11.83 0.42 -19.16
N LEU A 57 12.44 -0.76 -19.20
CA LEU A 57 12.02 -1.90 -18.37
C LEU A 57 12.20 -1.58 -16.89
N GLN A 58 13.30 -0.94 -16.50
CA GLN A 58 13.54 -0.52 -15.12
C GLN A 58 12.50 0.48 -14.66
N LEU A 59 12.15 1.46 -15.50
CA LEU A 59 11.10 2.44 -15.19
C LEU A 59 9.75 1.78 -15.01
N HIS A 60 9.41 0.82 -15.86
CA HIS A 60 8.17 0.05 -15.75
C HIS A 60 8.10 -0.71 -14.42
N LYS A 61 9.18 -1.41 -14.07
CA LYS A 61 9.26 -2.14 -12.81
C LYS A 61 9.18 -1.21 -11.60
N LEU A 62 9.82 -0.03 -11.69
CA LEU A 62 9.78 0.95 -10.61
C LEU A 62 8.37 1.50 -10.40
N ALA A 63 7.64 1.82 -11.47
CA ALA A 63 6.26 2.28 -11.38
C ALA A 63 5.37 1.23 -10.70
N ASN A 64 5.49 -0.03 -11.10
CA ASN A 64 4.76 -1.14 -10.50
C ASN A 64 5.12 -1.34 -9.04
N LYS A 65 6.40 -1.21 -8.69
CA LYS A 65 6.88 -1.33 -7.31
C LYS A 65 6.29 -0.22 -6.44
N PHE A 66 6.24 0.99 -6.94
CA PHE A 66 5.68 2.14 -6.22
C PHE A 66 4.21 1.91 -5.88
N GLU A 67 3.39 1.49 -6.84
CA GLU A 67 2.00 1.13 -6.58
C GLU A 67 1.89 -0.03 -5.59
N GLY A 68 2.76 -1.03 -5.74
CA GLY A 68 2.81 -2.19 -4.86
C GLY A 68 3.12 -1.83 -3.41
N LEU A 69 3.98 -0.83 -3.19
CA LEU A 69 4.26 -0.34 -1.84
C LEU A 69 3.03 0.28 -1.19
N LEU A 70 2.28 1.08 -1.94
CA LEU A 70 1.03 1.67 -1.44
C LEU A 70 -0.02 0.60 -1.15
N THR A 71 -0.19 -0.35 -2.05
CA THR A 71 -1.11 -1.47 -1.86
C THR A 71 -0.71 -2.30 -0.63
N GLY A 72 0.58 -2.55 -0.45
CA GLY A 72 1.11 -3.25 0.72
C GLY A 72 0.82 -2.52 2.02
N MET A 73 0.91 -1.19 2.02
CA MET A 73 0.56 -0.37 3.19
C MET A 73 -0.93 -0.51 3.55
N VAL A 74 -1.80 -0.55 2.53
CA VAL A 74 -3.24 -0.76 2.74
C VAL A 74 -3.50 -2.13 3.37
N GLU A 75 -2.88 -3.18 2.83
CA GLU A 75 -3.04 -4.55 3.34
C GLU A 75 -2.52 -4.69 4.76
N THR A 76 -1.32 -4.15 5.03
CA THR A 76 -0.73 -4.13 6.38
C THR A 76 -1.62 -3.37 7.35
N GLY A 77 -2.18 -2.25 6.91
CA GLY A 77 -3.09 -1.45 7.73
C GLY A 77 -4.38 -2.18 8.08
N LYS A 78 -4.94 -2.94 7.14
CA LYS A 78 -6.13 -3.77 7.40
C LYS A 78 -5.85 -4.86 8.42
N LEU A 79 -4.70 -5.53 8.31
CA LEU A 79 -4.30 -6.54 9.29
C LEU A 79 -4.07 -5.91 10.67
N ALA A 80 -3.43 -4.75 10.72
CA ALA A 80 -3.21 -4.02 11.96
C ALA A 80 -4.53 -3.62 12.62
N GLN A 81 -5.52 -3.18 11.82
CA GLN A 81 -6.85 -2.82 12.33
C GLN A 81 -7.56 -4.05 12.89
N LEU A 82 -7.47 -5.20 12.23
CA LEU A 82 -8.02 -6.45 12.73
C LEU A 82 -7.40 -6.84 14.07
N ASN A 83 -6.09 -6.67 14.22
CA ASN A 83 -5.40 -6.93 15.48
C ASN A 83 -5.89 -6.01 16.60
N LEU A 84 -6.05 -4.71 16.31
CA LEU A 84 -6.57 -3.73 17.28
C LEU A 84 -8.02 -4.07 17.69
N ASP A 85 -8.84 -4.45 16.72
CA ASP A 85 -10.23 -4.83 16.98
C ASP A 85 -10.30 -6.10 17.82
N ALA A 86 -9.46 -7.10 17.55
CA ALA A 86 -9.38 -8.32 18.34
C ALA A 86 -8.96 -8.05 19.78
N LEU A 87 -7.98 -7.16 20.00
CA LEU A 87 -7.54 -6.77 21.34
C LEU A 87 -8.63 -6.03 22.09
N ARG A 88 -9.38 -5.17 21.42
CA ARG A 88 -10.50 -4.45 22.01
C ARG A 88 -11.62 -5.41 22.40
N ASP A 89 -11.98 -6.35 21.54
CA ASP A 89 -13.02 -7.35 21.80
C ASP A 89 -12.62 -8.26 22.96
N GLU A 90 -11.37 -8.68 23.03
CA GLU A 90 -10.82 -9.46 24.13
C GLU A 90 -10.92 -8.68 25.46
N SER A 91 -10.56 -7.41 25.44
CA SER A 91 -10.67 -6.53 26.63
C SER A 91 -12.11 -6.37 27.07
N ALA A 92 -13.04 -6.18 26.15
CA ALA A 92 -14.47 -6.07 26.44
C ALA A 92 -15.01 -7.38 27.04
N ALA A 93 -14.63 -8.52 26.50
CA ALA A 93 -15.01 -9.84 27.01
C ALA A 93 -14.51 -10.07 28.44
N ARG A 94 -13.27 -9.68 28.72
CA ARG A 94 -12.70 -9.77 30.07
C ARG A 94 -13.45 -8.90 31.07
N LYS A 95 -13.82 -7.68 30.69
CA LYS A 95 -14.59 -6.77 31.52
C LYS A 95 -15.98 -7.33 31.82
N LEU A 96 -16.64 -7.87 30.81
CA LEU A 96 -17.94 -8.51 30.94
C LEU A 96 -17.86 -9.71 31.88
N PHE A 97 -16.84 -10.56 31.71
CA PHE A 97 -16.63 -11.72 32.56
C PHE A 97 -16.44 -11.35 34.04
N ARG A 98 -15.67 -10.29 34.32
CA ARG A 98 -15.47 -9.78 35.67
C ARG A 98 -16.76 -9.31 36.31
N ARG A 99 -17.71 -8.76 35.55
CA ARG A 99 -19.01 -8.33 36.06
C ARG A 99 -19.93 -9.47 36.43
N ILE A 100 -19.79 -10.58 35.71
CA ILE A 100 -20.64 -11.78 35.92
C ILE A 100 -20.13 -12.60 37.10
N VAL A 101 -18.84 -12.61 37.38
CA VAL A 101 -18.20 -13.33 38.46
C VAL A 101 -18.07 -12.46 39.72
#